data_4bbc69610e73316932ba8a453c5436f5
#
_entry.id   4bbc69610e73316932ba8a453c5436f5
#
_cell.length_a   1.000
_cell.length_b   1.000
_cell.length_c   1.000
_cell.angle_alpha   90.00
_cell.angle_beta   90.00
_cell.angle_gamma   90.00
#
_symmetry.space_group_name_H-M   'P 1'
#
loop_
_entity.id
_entity.type
_entity.pdbx_description
1 polymer ?
#
loop_
_entity_poly.entity_id
_entity_poly.type
_entity_poly.pdbx_seq_one_letter_code
_entity_poly.pdbx_strand_id
1 'polypeptide(L)'
;MTELQDQLKIPKVKPPPGYPPEEGRYLRGNDYSPVAVVVILNTFDYAIPPQLEQIVRGAIETGAALAGMLQTENIGIEKIVANVIANPNIRWLILCAPESQGHLPGDALRALISKGVNKNKAIIDTKAPTAYLFNTALHSVERFRRQIRLVDLLNETALQVIKEAVRACYQEKPTDFMGYKLFDPGSCPETAICRKITWKITEPWLR
;
A
#
# COMPACT_ATOMS: atom_id res chain seq x y z
N MET A 1 -22.52 16.13 -10.02
CA MET A 1 -21.15 16.09 -9.46
C MET A 1 -21.06 16.88 -8.15
N THR A 2 -21.99 16.64 -7.21
CA THR A 2 -22.07 17.46 -5.98
C THR A 2 -22.38 16.63 -4.72
N GLU A 3 -22.38 15.30 -4.79
CA GLU A 3 -22.84 14.47 -3.65
C GLU A 3 -21.71 13.87 -2.78
N LEU A 4 -20.43 14.11 -3.09
CA LEU A 4 -19.30 13.58 -2.32
C LEU A 4 -18.73 14.56 -1.29
N GLN A 5 -19.24 15.79 -1.22
CA GLN A 5 -18.69 16.84 -0.37
C GLN A 5 -19.34 16.97 1.02
N ASP A 6 -20.48 16.31 1.27
CA ASP A 6 -21.22 16.40 2.54
C ASP A 6 -21.22 15.13 3.40
N GLN A 7 -20.43 14.13 3.07
CA GLN A 7 -20.26 13.00 4.00
C GLN A 7 -19.38 13.48 5.16
N LEU A 8 -19.94 13.46 6.37
CA LEU A 8 -19.20 13.74 7.60
C LEU A 8 -17.86 12.98 7.60
N LYS A 9 -16.75 13.71 7.58
CA LYS A 9 -15.40 13.16 7.63
C LYS A 9 -15.23 12.37 8.92
N ILE A 10 -15.00 11.06 8.82
CA ILE A 10 -14.81 10.20 9.98
C ILE A 10 -13.50 10.59 10.67
N PRO A 11 -13.53 10.87 12.00
CA PRO A 11 -12.34 11.25 12.73
C PRO A 11 -11.24 10.19 12.64
N LYS A 12 -10.01 10.66 12.66
CA LYS A 12 -8.83 9.78 12.72
C LYS A 12 -8.81 9.00 14.03
N VAL A 13 -8.37 7.75 13.97
CA VAL A 13 -8.31 6.85 15.12
C VAL A 13 -6.90 6.37 15.37
N LYS A 14 -6.58 6.12 16.63
CA LYS A 14 -5.31 5.50 16.99
C LYS A 14 -5.31 4.06 16.47
N PRO A 15 -4.29 3.62 15.71
CA PRO A 15 -4.17 2.23 15.32
C PRO A 15 -4.11 1.30 16.55
N PRO A 16 -4.62 0.06 16.45
CA PRO A 16 -4.63 -0.87 17.57
C PRO A 16 -3.23 -1.30 17.98
N PRO A 17 -3.07 -1.85 19.22
CA PRO A 17 -1.83 -2.50 19.62
C PRO A 17 -1.41 -3.57 18.62
N GLY A 18 -0.10 -3.67 18.35
CA GLY A 18 0.45 -4.60 17.37
C GLY A 18 0.49 -4.07 15.93
N TYR A 19 0.06 -2.82 15.69
CA TYR A 19 0.24 -2.16 14.38
C TYR A 19 1.68 -1.63 14.22
N PRO A 20 2.31 -1.80 13.05
CA PRO A 20 1.97 -2.68 11.94
C PRO A 20 2.19 -4.16 12.30
N PRO A 21 1.30 -5.11 11.89
CA PRO A 21 1.43 -6.51 12.28
C PRO A 21 2.58 -7.26 11.60
N GLU A 22 2.94 -6.89 10.37
CA GLU A 22 3.96 -7.58 9.59
C GLU A 22 5.25 -6.79 9.52
N GLU A 23 6.37 -7.47 9.75
CA GLU A 23 7.71 -6.91 9.59
C GLU A 23 8.09 -6.81 8.11
N GLY A 24 8.97 -5.86 7.77
CA GLY A 24 9.43 -5.63 6.41
C GLY A 24 10.44 -4.51 6.30
N ARG A 25 10.84 -4.18 5.07
CA ARG A 25 11.73 -3.05 4.77
C ARG A 25 10.93 -1.77 4.63
N TYR A 26 10.46 -1.24 5.75
CA TYR A 26 9.70 0.02 5.78
C TYR A 26 10.07 0.86 7.01
N LEU A 27 9.72 2.12 6.94
CA LEU A 27 9.72 3.05 8.07
C LEU A 27 8.27 3.37 8.44
N ARG A 28 8.01 3.52 9.75
CA ARG A 28 6.75 3.98 10.32
C ARG A 28 6.87 5.46 10.66
N GLY A 29 5.87 6.23 10.28
CA GLY A 29 5.80 7.67 10.50
C GLY A 29 4.58 8.07 11.31
N ASN A 30 3.74 8.97 10.75
CA ASN A 30 2.57 9.49 11.40
C ASN A 30 1.38 8.53 11.32
N ASP A 31 1.04 7.86 12.40
CA ASP A 31 -0.07 6.89 12.48
C ASP A 31 -1.44 7.47 12.06
N TYR A 32 -1.63 8.79 12.13
CA TYR A 32 -2.87 9.46 11.74
C TYR A 32 -2.85 9.92 10.28
N SER A 33 -1.81 9.61 9.54
CA SER A 33 -1.67 9.97 8.14
C SER A 33 -2.68 9.25 7.23
N PRO A 34 -3.24 9.96 6.22
CA PRO A 34 -4.09 9.32 5.22
C PRO A 34 -3.31 8.54 4.16
N VAL A 35 -1.96 8.54 4.17
CA VAL A 35 -1.18 8.02 3.05
C VAL A 35 -0.07 7.06 3.48
N ALA A 36 0.11 6.00 2.71
CA ALA A 36 1.28 5.13 2.71
C ALA A 36 1.97 5.16 1.34
N VAL A 37 3.29 4.93 1.32
CA VAL A 37 4.12 4.95 0.10
C VAL A 37 4.78 3.59 -0.11
N VAL A 38 4.59 3.03 -1.30
CA VAL A 38 5.18 1.78 -1.75
C VAL A 38 6.21 2.09 -2.82
N VAL A 39 7.47 1.79 -2.53
CA VAL A 39 8.61 1.99 -3.42
C VAL A 39 9.01 0.63 -3.99
N ILE A 40 8.97 0.46 -5.31
CA ILE A 40 9.41 -0.79 -5.93
C ILE A 40 10.91 -0.95 -5.73
N LEU A 41 11.30 -2.12 -5.21
CA LEU A 41 12.70 -2.53 -5.12
C LEU A 41 13.00 -3.49 -6.28
N ASN A 42 13.70 -2.98 -7.28
CA ASN A 42 14.00 -3.71 -8.52
C ASN A 42 15.36 -4.40 -8.52
N THR A 43 15.98 -4.55 -7.35
CA THR A 43 17.24 -5.27 -7.17
C THR A 43 17.07 -6.43 -6.21
N PHE A 44 17.86 -7.50 -6.42
CA PHE A 44 17.93 -8.66 -5.52
C PHE A 44 19.08 -8.56 -4.52
N ASP A 45 19.87 -7.50 -4.59
CA ASP A 45 20.96 -7.24 -3.66
C ASP A 45 20.44 -6.96 -2.24
N TYR A 46 21.23 -7.30 -1.24
CA TYR A 46 20.93 -6.97 0.15
C TYR A 46 20.96 -5.45 0.41
N ALA A 47 21.72 -4.71 -0.40
CA ALA A 47 21.82 -3.26 -0.31
C ALA A 47 20.67 -2.58 -1.06
N ILE A 48 19.96 -1.71 -0.35
CA ILE A 48 18.95 -0.85 -0.98
C ILE A 48 19.65 0.29 -1.71
N PRO A 49 19.32 0.56 -2.98
CA PRO A 49 19.86 1.72 -3.68
C PRO A 49 19.60 3.02 -2.90
N PRO A 50 20.61 3.88 -2.69
CA PRO A 50 20.47 5.10 -1.88
C PRO A 50 19.33 6.02 -2.32
N GLN A 51 19.08 6.11 -3.62
CA GLN A 51 17.97 6.89 -4.16
C GLN A 51 16.60 6.37 -3.69
N LEU A 52 16.40 5.06 -3.66
CA LEU A 52 15.13 4.46 -3.20
C LEU A 52 14.98 4.63 -1.69
N GLU A 53 16.08 4.51 -0.93
CA GLU A 53 16.07 4.78 0.52
C GLU A 53 15.70 6.24 0.81
N GLN A 54 16.21 7.19 0.03
CA GLN A 54 15.86 8.61 0.14
C GLN A 54 14.37 8.86 -0.09
N ILE A 55 13.74 8.15 -1.04
CA ILE A 55 12.30 8.23 -1.27
C ILE A 55 11.53 7.76 -0.02
N VAL A 56 11.90 6.62 0.54
CA VAL A 56 11.24 6.09 1.77
C VAL A 56 11.39 7.09 2.93
N ARG A 57 12.60 7.58 3.21
CA ARG A 57 12.85 8.56 4.27
C ARG A 57 12.10 9.86 4.03
N GLY A 58 12.19 10.39 2.82
CA GLY A 58 11.51 11.65 2.47
C GLY A 58 9.99 11.57 2.52
N ALA A 59 9.41 10.41 2.20
CA ALA A 59 7.97 10.20 2.37
C ALA A 59 7.55 10.24 3.85
N ILE A 60 8.32 9.60 4.74
CA ILE A 60 8.08 9.62 6.20
C ILE A 60 8.27 11.03 6.78
N GLU A 61 9.35 11.71 6.41
CA GLU A 61 9.61 13.10 6.82
C GLU A 61 8.51 14.08 6.35
N THR A 62 7.86 13.75 5.25
CA THR A 62 6.74 14.55 4.72
C THR A 62 5.41 14.19 5.40
N GLY A 63 5.39 13.10 6.17
CA GLY A 63 4.27 12.73 7.03
C GLY A 63 3.53 11.44 6.65
N ALA A 64 4.02 10.60 5.75
CA ALA A 64 3.38 9.31 5.47
C ALA A 64 3.26 8.42 6.72
N ALA A 65 2.20 7.61 6.82
CA ALA A 65 2.02 6.65 7.90
C ALA A 65 3.03 5.51 7.84
N LEU A 66 3.24 5.00 6.64
CA LEU A 66 4.21 3.97 6.30
C LEU A 66 4.85 4.32 4.96
N ALA A 67 6.13 4.05 4.83
CA ALA A 67 6.82 4.05 3.54
C ALA A 67 7.79 2.87 3.51
N GLY A 68 7.77 2.08 2.44
CA GLY A 68 8.61 0.89 2.38
C GLY A 68 8.74 0.27 1.00
N MET A 69 9.55 -0.77 0.95
CA MET A 69 9.93 -1.44 -0.29
C MET A 69 8.99 -2.60 -0.63
N LEU A 70 8.66 -2.71 -1.91
CA LEU A 70 7.97 -3.87 -2.47
C LEU A 70 8.87 -4.54 -3.50
N GLN A 71 9.24 -5.79 -3.24
CA GLN A 71 10.14 -6.57 -4.08
C GLN A 71 9.43 -7.72 -4.80
N THR A 72 8.40 -8.33 -4.18
CA THR A 72 7.74 -9.53 -4.71
C THR A 72 6.23 -9.35 -4.85
N GLU A 73 5.68 -9.97 -5.88
CA GLU A 73 4.27 -9.91 -6.28
C GLU A 73 3.31 -10.74 -5.41
N ASN A 74 3.85 -11.46 -4.43
CA ASN A 74 3.12 -12.34 -3.52
C ASN A 74 3.31 -11.92 -2.05
N ILE A 75 4.30 -12.48 -1.35
CA ILE A 75 4.55 -12.22 0.08
C ILE A 75 4.68 -10.74 0.39
N GLY A 76 5.35 -9.96 -0.47
CA GLY A 76 5.46 -8.50 -0.30
C GLY A 76 4.09 -7.81 -0.30
N ILE A 77 3.23 -8.20 -1.23
CA ILE A 77 1.86 -7.66 -1.33
C ILE A 77 1.01 -8.12 -0.13
N GLU A 78 1.12 -9.38 0.32
CA GLU A 78 0.41 -9.86 1.51
C GLU A 78 0.73 -9.02 2.74
N LYS A 79 2.01 -8.68 2.94
CA LYS A 79 2.46 -7.80 4.05
C LYS A 79 1.92 -6.38 3.91
N ILE A 80 1.89 -5.82 2.70
CA ILE A 80 1.28 -4.50 2.46
C ILE A 80 -0.20 -4.53 2.84
N VAL A 81 -0.95 -5.53 2.37
CA VAL A 81 -2.38 -5.69 2.71
C VAL A 81 -2.56 -5.71 4.22
N ALA A 82 -1.82 -6.59 4.94
CA ALA A 82 -1.95 -6.73 6.39
C ALA A 82 -1.63 -5.42 7.14
N ASN A 83 -0.53 -4.74 6.77
CA ASN A 83 -0.11 -3.52 7.44
C ASN A 83 -1.05 -2.34 7.16
N VAL A 84 -1.56 -2.23 5.95
CA VAL A 84 -2.46 -1.13 5.57
C VAL A 84 -3.83 -1.27 6.22
N ILE A 85 -4.46 -2.47 6.23
CA ILE A 85 -5.79 -2.65 6.84
C ILE A 85 -5.77 -2.61 8.37
N ALA A 86 -4.58 -2.69 8.97
CA ALA A 86 -4.39 -2.52 10.41
C ALA A 86 -4.43 -1.03 10.85
N ASN A 87 -4.38 -0.09 9.89
CA ASN A 87 -4.52 1.35 10.16
C ASN A 87 -5.66 1.95 9.31
N PRO A 88 -6.85 2.18 9.86
CA PRO A 88 -7.98 2.72 9.12
C PRO A 88 -7.75 4.14 8.57
N ASN A 89 -6.75 4.85 9.08
CA ASN A 89 -6.42 6.20 8.62
C ASN A 89 -5.79 6.21 7.23
N ILE A 90 -5.12 5.13 6.82
CA ILE A 90 -4.50 5.03 5.49
C ILE A 90 -5.62 4.86 4.46
N ARG A 91 -5.75 5.85 3.57
CA ARG A 91 -6.78 5.92 2.53
C ARG A 91 -6.18 6.03 1.12
N TRP A 92 -4.90 6.43 1.04
CA TRP A 92 -4.14 6.55 -0.19
C TRP A 92 -2.90 5.65 -0.15
N LEU A 93 -2.62 5.01 -1.27
CA LEU A 93 -1.41 4.25 -1.48
C LEU A 93 -0.69 4.83 -2.70
N ILE A 94 0.47 5.46 -2.47
CA ILE A 94 1.33 5.96 -3.56
C ILE A 94 2.27 4.82 -3.95
N LEU A 95 2.22 4.41 -5.21
CA LEU A 95 3.12 3.42 -5.80
C LEU A 95 4.13 4.14 -6.67
N CYS A 96 5.43 3.95 -6.44
CA CYS A 96 6.48 4.64 -7.19
C CYS A 96 7.73 3.78 -7.41
N ALA A 97 8.71 4.33 -8.11
CA ALA A 97 9.95 3.73 -8.58
C ALA A 97 9.79 2.76 -9.77
N PRO A 98 10.90 2.43 -10.47
CA PRO A 98 10.86 1.56 -11.63
C PRO A 98 10.40 0.15 -11.32
N GLU A 99 9.61 -0.42 -12.22
CA GLU A 99 9.13 -1.79 -12.11
C GLU A 99 10.27 -2.81 -12.04
N SER A 100 10.07 -3.86 -11.26
CA SER A 100 11.01 -4.97 -11.16
C SER A 100 10.75 -5.98 -12.27
N GLN A 101 11.70 -6.09 -13.19
CA GLN A 101 11.62 -7.06 -14.28
C GLN A 101 11.61 -8.51 -13.74
N GLY A 102 10.75 -9.34 -14.29
CA GLY A 102 10.61 -10.73 -13.90
C GLY A 102 9.58 -11.00 -12.78
N HIS A 103 9.44 -10.11 -11.80
CA HIS A 103 8.45 -10.22 -10.72
C HIS A 103 7.21 -9.34 -10.92
N LEU A 104 7.37 -8.19 -11.52
CA LEU A 104 6.29 -7.23 -11.79
C LEU A 104 5.39 -6.92 -10.58
N PRO A 105 5.96 -6.63 -9.40
CA PRO A 105 5.17 -6.42 -8.19
C PRO A 105 4.30 -5.15 -8.26
N GLY A 106 4.70 -4.14 -9.02
CA GLY A 106 3.89 -2.94 -9.28
C GLY A 106 2.65 -3.26 -10.10
N ASP A 107 2.80 -4.01 -11.19
CA ASP A 107 1.67 -4.50 -12.01
C ASP A 107 0.71 -5.34 -11.15
N ALA A 108 1.24 -6.26 -10.35
CA ALA A 108 0.43 -7.09 -9.44
C ALA A 108 -0.35 -6.25 -8.41
N LEU A 109 0.27 -5.25 -7.79
CA LEU A 109 -0.40 -4.38 -6.82
C LEU A 109 -1.51 -3.54 -7.47
N ARG A 110 -1.27 -3.00 -8.67
CA ARG A 110 -2.27 -2.28 -9.48
C ARG A 110 -3.46 -3.18 -9.83
N ALA A 111 -3.18 -4.39 -10.29
CA ALA A 111 -4.19 -5.39 -10.62
C ALA A 111 -4.99 -5.81 -9.38
N LEU A 112 -4.33 -6.04 -8.24
CA LEU A 112 -5.01 -6.36 -6.98
C LEU A 112 -6.01 -5.27 -6.58
N ILE A 113 -5.59 -4.01 -6.63
CA ILE A 113 -6.46 -2.88 -6.24
C ILE A 113 -7.65 -2.75 -7.19
N SER A 114 -7.44 -2.87 -8.49
CA SER A 114 -8.48 -2.69 -9.50
C SER A 114 -9.38 -3.90 -9.68
N LYS A 115 -8.83 -5.12 -9.70
CA LYS A 115 -9.54 -6.37 -10.06
C LYS A 115 -9.71 -7.36 -8.89
N GLY A 116 -8.81 -7.32 -7.90
CA GLY A 116 -8.84 -8.24 -6.77
C GLY A 116 -8.23 -9.60 -7.08
N VAL A 117 -8.71 -10.63 -6.39
CA VAL A 117 -8.26 -12.02 -6.54
C VAL A 117 -9.40 -12.94 -6.92
N ASN A 118 -9.10 -14.04 -7.60
CA ASN A 118 -10.05 -15.11 -7.87
C ASN A 118 -10.23 -16.05 -6.65
N LYS A 119 -11.06 -17.08 -6.80
CA LYS A 119 -11.31 -18.10 -5.76
C LYS A 119 -10.05 -18.85 -5.31
N ASN A 120 -9.05 -18.94 -6.17
CA ASN A 120 -7.76 -19.59 -5.89
C ASN A 120 -6.72 -18.60 -5.35
N LYS A 121 -7.13 -17.37 -4.99
CA LYS A 121 -6.29 -16.28 -4.49
C LYS A 121 -5.22 -15.78 -5.47
N ALA A 122 -5.34 -16.08 -6.75
CA ALA A 122 -4.54 -15.47 -7.79
C ALA A 122 -5.06 -14.06 -8.07
N ILE A 123 -4.16 -13.09 -8.20
CA ILE A 123 -4.48 -11.73 -8.60
C ILE A 123 -4.96 -11.74 -10.05
N ILE A 124 -6.10 -11.09 -10.32
CA ILE A 124 -6.75 -11.11 -11.62
C ILE A 124 -6.11 -10.06 -12.54
N ASP A 125 -5.90 -10.40 -13.82
CA ASP A 125 -5.39 -9.51 -14.87
C ASP A 125 -4.00 -8.91 -14.60
N THR A 126 -3.12 -9.64 -13.94
CA THR A 126 -1.70 -9.27 -13.79
C THR A 126 -0.81 -10.07 -14.73
N LYS A 127 0.31 -9.46 -15.15
CA LYS A 127 1.39 -10.12 -15.88
C LYS A 127 2.45 -10.73 -14.96
N ALA A 128 2.37 -10.49 -13.66
CA ALA A 128 3.30 -11.03 -12.68
C ALA A 128 3.18 -12.57 -12.60
N PRO A 129 4.30 -13.31 -12.59
CA PRO A 129 4.27 -14.77 -12.81
C PRO A 129 3.68 -15.58 -11.66
N THR A 130 3.89 -15.13 -10.40
CA THR A 130 3.49 -15.88 -9.19
C THR A 130 2.63 -15.05 -8.24
N ALA A 131 1.72 -14.26 -8.79
CA ALA A 131 0.89 -13.33 -8.05
C ALA A 131 -0.28 -14.01 -7.31
N TYR A 132 0.04 -14.76 -6.26
CA TYR A 132 -0.93 -15.44 -5.39
C TYR A 132 -0.82 -14.95 -3.95
N LEU A 133 -1.95 -14.71 -3.30
CA LEU A 133 -2.05 -14.26 -1.91
C LEU A 133 -2.50 -15.40 -1.00
N PHE A 134 -1.73 -16.49 -0.96
CA PHE A 134 -2.13 -17.75 -0.30
C PHE A 134 -2.44 -17.61 1.18
N ASN A 135 -1.73 -16.74 1.89
CA ASN A 135 -1.84 -16.58 3.35
C ASN A 135 -2.82 -15.47 3.73
N THR A 136 -3.26 -14.64 2.78
CA THR A 136 -4.20 -13.56 3.02
C THR A 136 -5.64 -14.06 2.90
N ALA A 137 -6.47 -13.74 3.87
CA ALA A 137 -7.91 -14.07 3.81
C ALA A 137 -8.62 -13.19 2.76
N LEU A 138 -9.60 -13.75 2.04
CA LEU A 138 -10.34 -13.01 1.00
C LEU A 138 -10.99 -11.73 1.53
N HIS A 139 -11.59 -11.76 2.73
CA HIS A 139 -12.17 -10.58 3.35
C HIS A 139 -11.15 -9.47 3.64
N SER A 140 -9.86 -9.83 3.89
CA SER A 140 -8.79 -8.86 4.08
C SER A 140 -8.41 -8.18 2.76
N VAL A 141 -8.39 -8.93 1.66
CA VAL A 141 -8.19 -8.38 0.31
C VAL A 141 -9.32 -7.40 -0.05
N GLU A 142 -10.57 -7.80 0.18
CA GLU A 142 -11.73 -6.96 -0.09
C GLU A 142 -11.71 -5.71 0.77
N ARG A 143 -11.37 -5.85 2.07
CA ARG A 143 -11.20 -4.71 2.97
C ARG A 143 -10.12 -3.74 2.45
N PHE A 144 -8.96 -4.22 2.07
CA PHE A 144 -7.88 -3.43 1.50
C PHE A 144 -8.36 -2.61 0.29
N ARG A 145 -9.04 -3.26 -0.66
CA ARG A 145 -9.56 -2.63 -1.87
C ARG A 145 -10.62 -1.54 -1.60
N ARG A 146 -11.47 -1.72 -0.59
CA ARG A 146 -12.46 -0.71 -0.19
C ARG A 146 -11.82 0.45 0.57
N GLN A 147 -10.79 0.17 1.36
CA GLN A 147 -10.15 1.16 2.21
C GLN A 147 -9.30 2.15 1.43
N ILE A 148 -8.54 1.70 0.44
CA ILE A 148 -7.51 2.53 -0.20
C ILE A 148 -7.88 2.93 -1.63
N ARG A 149 -7.25 4.00 -2.08
CA ARG A 149 -7.16 4.42 -3.48
C ARG A 149 -5.72 4.52 -3.88
N LEU A 150 -5.41 4.13 -5.12
CA LEU A 150 -4.06 4.15 -5.67
C LEU A 150 -3.74 5.52 -6.29
N VAL A 151 -2.56 6.04 -5.97
CA VAL A 151 -1.87 7.08 -6.72
C VAL A 151 -0.72 6.38 -7.44
N ASP A 152 -0.91 6.16 -8.73
CA ASP A 152 0.01 5.40 -9.56
C ASP A 152 1.09 6.32 -10.13
N LEU A 153 2.25 6.25 -9.54
CA LEU A 153 3.48 6.94 -9.96
C LEU A 153 4.56 5.91 -10.32
N LEU A 154 4.15 4.75 -10.85
CA LEU A 154 5.10 3.73 -11.28
C LEU A 154 6.11 4.32 -12.28
N ASN A 155 7.38 4.02 -12.12
CA ASN A 155 8.54 4.59 -12.79
C ASN A 155 8.95 6.01 -12.37
N GLU A 156 8.23 6.66 -11.46
CA GLU A 156 8.66 7.96 -10.90
C GLU A 156 9.65 7.76 -9.76
N THR A 157 10.78 8.49 -9.80
CA THR A 157 11.82 8.47 -8.76
C THR A 157 12.18 9.86 -8.22
N ALA A 158 11.57 10.91 -8.76
CA ALA A 158 11.81 12.25 -8.28
C ALA A 158 11.22 12.44 -6.88
N LEU A 159 12.10 12.55 -5.88
CA LEU A 159 11.70 12.70 -4.47
C LEU A 159 10.71 13.85 -4.27
N GLN A 160 10.88 14.96 -4.98
CA GLN A 160 10.01 16.11 -4.85
C GLN A 160 8.57 15.80 -5.28
N VAL A 161 8.39 15.05 -6.38
CA VAL A 161 7.06 14.62 -6.87
C VAL A 161 6.38 13.73 -5.84
N ILE A 162 7.11 12.79 -5.23
CA ILE A 162 6.58 11.92 -4.18
C ILE A 162 6.17 12.73 -2.93
N LYS A 163 7.00 13.69 -2.50
CA LYS A 163 6.68 14.60 -1.39
C LYS A 163 5.44 15.45 -1.67
N GLU A 164 5.28 15.94 -2.87
CA GLU A 164 4.08 16.69 -3.29
C GLU A 164 2.82 15.82 -3.27
N ALA A 165 2.89 14.58 -3.75
CA ALA A 165 1.79 13.62 -3.66
C ALA A 165 1.37 13.36 -2.20
N VAL A 166 2.36 13.13 -1.31
CA VAL A 166 2.10 12.96 0.13
C VAL A 166 1.41 14.19 0.71
N ARG A 167 1.90 15.41 0.45
CA ARG A 167 1.29 16.67 0.93
C ARG A 167 -0.13 16.87 0.39
N ALA A 168 -0.37 16.53 -0.87
CA ALA A 168 -1.69 16.63 -1.47
C ALA A 168 -2.74 15.74 -0.77
N CYS A 169 -2.32 14.55 -0.30
CA CYS A 169 -3.20 13.65 0.46
C CYS A 169 -3.64 14.20 1.83
N TYR A 170 -2.92 15.18 2.39
CA TYR A 170 -3.26 15.82 3.68
C TYR A 170 -4.21 17.00 3.55
N GLN A 171 -4.50 17.48 2.35
CA GLN A 171 -5.33 18.66 2.17
C GLN A 171 -6.77 18.39 2.64
N GLU A 172 -7.38 19.38 3.25
CA GLU A 172 -8.80 19.27 3.66
C GLU A 172 -9.74 19.26 2.46
N LYS A 173 -9.35 19.96 1.40
CA LYS A 173 -10.12 20.07 0.16
C LYS A 173 -9.41 19.31 -0.96
N PRO A 174 -10.18 18.74 -1.91
CA PRO A 174 -9.60 18.09 -3.08
C PRO A 174 -8.61 18.99 -3.82
N THR A 175 -7.36 18.53 -3.91
CA THR A 175 -6.25 19.20 -4.57
C THR A 175 -5.88 18.45 -5.84
N ASP A 176 -5.71 19.18 -6.93
CA ASP A 176 -5.28 18.58 -8.19
C ASP A 176 -3.80 18.20 -8.13
N PHE A 177 -3.51 16.93 -8.43
CA PHE A 177 -2.17 16.40 -8.53
C PHE A 177 -2.09 15.36 -9.65
N MET A 178 -1.42 15.67 -10.75
CA MET A 178 -1.19 14.76 -11.88
C MET A 178 -2.43 13.98 -12.34
N GLY A 179 -3.59 14.64 -12.39
CA GLY A 179 -4.88 14.03 -12.76
C GLY A 179 -5.65 13.36 -11.61
N TYR A 180 -5.07 13.32 -10.41
CA TYR A 180 -5.75 12.86 -9.19
C TYR A 180 -6.36 14.04 -8.43
N LYS A 181 -7.46 13.79 -7.74
CA LYS A 181 -8.03 14.69 -6.72
C LYS A 181 -7.66 14.12 -5.35
N LEU A 182 -6.59 14.64 -4.75
CA LEU A 182 -6.06 14.16 -3.48
C LEU A 182 -6.52 15.05 -2.32
N PHE A 183 -6.90 14.43 -1.23
CA PHE A 183 -7.33 15.10 0.01
C PHE A 183 -7.36 14.10 1.16
N ASP A 184 -7.51 14.54 2.39
CA ASP A 184 -7.71 13.69 3.55
C ASP A 184 -9.20 13.34 3.74
N PRO A 185 -9.65 12.14 3.36
CA PRO A 185 -11.05 11.74 3.48
C PRO A 185 -11.44 11.31 4.92
N GLY A 186 -10.54 11.42 5.88
CA GLY A 186 -10.73 10.88 7.23
C GLY A 186 -10.42 9.39 7.33
N SER A 187 -10.80 8.78 8.46
CA SER A 187 -10.61 7.35 8.69
C SER A 187 -11.60 6.51 7.87
N CYS A 188 -11.25 5.28 7.61
CA CYS A 188 -12.18 4.28 7.08
C CYS A 188 -13.24 3.94 8.13
N PRO A 189 -14.53 3.81 7.78
CA PRO A 189 -15.59 3.51 8.74
C PRO A 189 -15.49 2.12 9.36
N GLU A 190 -14.84 1.20 8.66
CA GLU A 190 -14.67 -0.16 9.13
C GLU A 190 -13.51 -0.26 10.15
N THR A 191 -13.66 -1.10 11.16
CA THR A 191 -12.64 -1.34 12.18
C THR A 191 -11.34 -1.89 11.61
N ALA A 192 -10.22 -1.60 12.26
CA ALA A 192 -8.91 -2.14 11.89
C ALA A 192 -8.88 -3.67 11.94
N ILE A 193 -8.20 -4.28 10.99
CA ILE A 193 -7.87 -5.71 10.99
C ILE A 193 -6.36 -5.82 11.27
N CYS A 194 -5.99 -5.90 12.54
CA CYS A 194 -4.59 -6.00 12.97
C CYS A 194 -4.28 -7.44 13.38
N ARG A 195 -3.85 -8.24 12.43
CA ARG A 195 -3.48 -9.65 12.65
C ARG A 195 -2.25 -9.98 11.83
N LYS A 196 -1.31 -10.71 12.45
CA LYS A 196 -0.20 -11.33 11.73
C LYS A 196 -0.72 -12.35 10.73
N ILE A 197 -0.02 -12.45 9.61
CA ILE A 197 -0.26 -13.48 8.61
C ILE A 197 0.16 -14.83 9.20
N THR A 198 -0.73 -15.83 9.09
CA THR A 198 -0.37 -17.21 9.41
C THR A 198 0.22 -17.86 8.17
N TRP A 199 1.54 -17.95 8.12
CA TRP A 199 2.25 -18.59 7.04
C TRP A 199 2.00 -20.09 7.07
N LYS A 200 1.39 -20.62 6.01
CA LYS A 200 1.25 -22.06 5.82
C LYS A 200 2.48 -22.58 5.11
N ILE A 201 3.30 -23.35 5.84
CA ILE A 201 4.35 -24.16 5.23
C ILE A 201 3.64 -25.36 4.63
N THR A 202 3.40 -25.37 3.33
CA THR A 202 3.01 -26.57 2.61
C THR A 202 4.31 -27.32 2.30
N GLU A 203 4.51 -28.45 2.94
CA GLU A 203 5.55 -29.41 2.58
C GLU A 203 5.11 -30.15 1.32
N PRO A 204 5.64 -29.81 0.11
CA PRO A 204 5.14 -30.38 -1.15
C PRO A 204 5.47 -31.85 -1.31
N TRP A 205 6.34 -32.42 -0.45
CA TRP A 205 6.78 -33.82 -0.48
C TRP A 205 5.94 -34.74 0.41
N LEU A 206 4.95 -34.22 1.13
CA LEU A 206 4.02 -35.02 1.95
C LEU A 206 2.69 -35.33 1.24
N ARG A 207 2.67 -35.29 -0.08
CA ARG A 207 1.52 -35.72 -0.90
C ARG A 207 1.73 -37.09 -1.49
#